data_442b35b63aaa7f92cbdf04e53b013edc
#
_entry.id   442b35b63aaa7f92cbdf04e53b013edc
#
_cell.length_a   1.000
_cell.length_b   1.000
_cell.length_c   1.000
_cell.angle_alpha   90.00
_cell.angle_beta   90.00
_cell.angle_gamma   90.00
#
_symmetry.space_group_name_H-M   'P 1'
#
loop_
_entity.id
_entity.type
_entity.pdbx_description
1 polymer ?
#
loop_
_entity_poly.entity_id
_entity_poly.type
_entity_poly.pdbx_seq_one_letter_code
_entity_poly.pdbx_strand_id
1 'polypeptide(L)'
;MEKIKAVEAYWDSNPCQASVYFGNIDKKSAFNEIERERYRVFWRIPEFADFPAFKGKKVLEIGCGIGTDGIQFARSGASYTGADLTDSGINIARERFALFSQQGDFVRINAEKLTFPDNYFDHVYSFGVIHHSVDPEKIVAEIYRVLKPGGSITIMLYNRTSFYYLIEVKIIRKIFFKLCGKKKLCRITFSLFNKNLFARFESYRKKLEEKKITNRRPSEQAWISMNTDDVLCPIARVYSRAEAEEIFARFRDFKTETWFIDKQNWFLWLAFGRFVPRHAVKWLESKSGWFRMVRAKK
;
A
#
# COMPACT_ATOMS: atom_id res chain seq x y z
N MET A 1 4.93 0.09 -22.04
CA MET A 1 5.81 1.22 -21.63
C MET A 1 5.01 2.40 -21.07
N GLU A 2 3.97 2.88 -21.72
CA GLU A 2 3.20 4.07 -21.31
C GLU A 2 2.55 3.93 -19.91
N LYS A 3 1.94 2.78 -19.62
CA LYS A 3 1.33 2.53 -18.29
C LYS A 3 2.35 2.51 -17.15
N ILE A 4 3.55 1.97 -17.37
CA ILE A 4 4.63 1.96 -16.35
C ILE A 4 5.06 3.40 -16.06
N LYS A 5 5.26 4.23 -17.09
CA LYS A 5 5.58 5.65 -16.92
C LYS A 5 4.49 6.41 -16.15
N ALA A 6 3.22 6.08 -16.36
CA ALA A 6 2.12 6.69 -15.60
C ALA A 6 2.16 6.29 -14.11
N VAL A 7 2.49 5.03 -13.79
CA VAL A 7 2.66 4.55 -12.41
C VAL A 7 3.86 5.24 -11.76
N GLU A 8 4.99 5.28 -12.46
CA GLU A 8 6.21 5.97 -12.02
C GLU A 8 5.94 7.45 -11.72
N ALA A 9 5.40 8.20 -12.68
CA ALA A 9 5.10 9.62 -12.53
C ALA A 9 4.14 9.92 -11.39
N TYR A 10 3.14 9.05 -11.17
CA TYR A 10 2.21 9.19 -10.06
C TYR A 10 2.92 9.05 -8.70
N TRP A 11 3.69 7.98 -8.49
CA TRP A 11 4.35 7.72 -7.23
C TRP A 11 5.56 8.62 -7.00
N ASP A 12 6.26 9.04 -8.05
CA ASP A 12 7.35 10.02 -7.95
C ASP A 12 6.86 11.39 -7.48
N SER A 13 5.66 11.80 -7.93
CA SER A 13 5.01 13.05 -7.49
C SER A 13 4.29 12.91 -6.15
N ASN A 14 4.01 11.69 -5.68
CA ASN A 14 3.26 11.41 -4.46
C ASN A 14 3.93 10.33 -3.61
N PRO A 15 5.18 10.53 -3.16
CA PRO A 15 5.85 9.54 -2.31
C PRO A 15 5.06 9.34 -1.02
N CYS A 16 4.80 8.09 -0.66
CA CYS A 16 4.03 7.77 0.53
C CYS A 16 4.63 8.44 1.79
N GLN A 17 3.78 9.17 2.55
CA GLN A 17 4.17 9.87 3.79
C GLN A 17 5.16 11.03 3.63
N ALA A 18 5.58 11.40 2.43
CA ALA A 18 6.55 12.47 2.19
C ALA A 18 6.01 13.87 2.52
N SER A 19 4.71 14.07 2.70
CA SER A 19 4.13 15.36 3.10
C SER A 19 4.70 15.90 4.41
N VAL A 20 5.05 15.02 5.35
CA VAL A 20 5.72 15.39 6.62
C VAL A 20 7.18 15.78 6.37
N TYR A 21 7.86 15.12 5.42
CA TYR A 21 9.25 15.39 5.06
C TYR A 21 9.47 16.81 4.51
N PHE A 22 8.49 17.36 3.78
CA PHE A 22 8.54 18.69 3.19
C PHE A 22 8.05 19.81 4.14
N GLY A 23 7.80 19.50 5.42
CA GLY A 23 7.42 20.48 6.44
C GLY A 23 8.61 21.27 6.99
N ASN A 24 8.32 22.31 7.82
CA ASN A 24 9.33 23.17 8.47
C ASN A 24 9.94 22.53 9.73
N ILE A 25 10.18 21.23 9.75
CA ILE A 25 10.82 20.55 10.88
C ILE A 25 12.16 19.95 10.43
N ASP A 26 13.06 19.77 11.40
CA ASP A 26 14.31 19.06 11.18
C ASP A 26 14.07 17.67 10.55
N LYS A 27 14.85 17.33 9.54
CA LYS A 27 14.67 16.10 8.75
C LYS A 27 14.69 14.83 9.60
N LYS A 28 15.55 14.75 10.60
CA LYS A 28 15.62 13.58 11.49
C LYS A 28 14.35 13.43 12.32
N SER A 29 13.84 14.56 12.82
CA SER A 29 12.55 14.62 13.53
C SER A 29 11.39 14.27 12.60
N ALA A 30 11.40 14.74 11.35
CA ALA A 30 10.40 14.37 10.35
C ALA A 30 10.36 12.86 10.09
N PHE A 31 11.52 12.22 9.91
CA PHE A 31 11.59 10.76 9.73
C PHE A 31 11.13 9.97 10.95
N ASN A 32 11.44 10.45 12.17
CA ASN A 32 10.95 9.82 13.40
C ASN A 32 9.42 9.94 13.51
N GLU A 33 8.85 11.09 13.13
CA GLU A 33 7.39 11.28 13.10
C GLU A 33 6.72 10.35 12.09
N ILE A 34 7.27 10.25 10.87
CA ILE A 34 6.79 9.35 9.83
C ILE A 34 6.81 7.90 10.32
N GLU A 35 7.90 7.47 10.94
CA GLU A 35 8.06 6.12 11.48
C GLU A 35 7.04 5.84 12.59
N ARG A 36 6.89 6.77 13.54
CA ARG A 36 5.92 6.68 14.63
C ARG A 36 4.49 6.57 14.09
N GLU A 37 4.12 7.43 13.14
CA GLU A 37 2.79 7.42 12.54
C GLU A 37 2.52 6.17 11.72
N ARG A 38 3.51 5.69 10.95
CA ARG A 38 3.39 4.44 10.21
C ARG A 38 3.06 3.27 11.12
N TYR A 39 3.80 3.07 12.20
CA TYR A 39 3.57 1.94 13.11
C TYR A 39 2.42 2.17 14.09
N ARG A 40 1.99 3.41 14.28
CA ARG A 40 0.73 3.71 14.96
C ARG A 40 -0.47 3.27 14.12
N VAL A 41 -0.45 3.57 12.84
CA VAL A 41 -1.55 3.23 11.91
C VAL A 41 -1.48 1.76 11.51
N PHE A 42 -0.32 1.30 11.09
CA PHE A 42 -0.07 -0.07 10.62
C PHE A 42 0.67 -0.88 11.68
N TRP A 43 0.13 -0.92 12.88
CA TRP A 43 0.76 -1.47 14.09
C TRP A 43 1.19 -2.94 14.00
N ARG A 44 0.65 -3.72 13.05
CA ARG A 44 1.06 -5.11 12.82
C ARG A 44 2.22 -5.27 11.84
N ILE A 45 2.71 -4.20 11.21
CA ILE A 45 3.86 -4.33 10.29
C ILE A 45 5.05 -5.01 11.00
N PRO A 46 5.46 -4.62 12.21
CA PRO A 46 6.59 -5.29 12.88
C PRO A 46 6.37 -6.79 13.11
N GLU A 47 5.15 -7.22 13.38
CA GLU A 47 4.77 -8.64 13.52
C GLU A 47 4.87 -9.38 12.17
N PHE A 48 4.42 -8.75 11.08
CA PHE A 48 4.46 -9.35 9.75
C PHE A 48 5.84 -9.35 9.13
N ALA A 49 6.58 -8.25 9.26
CA ALA A 49 7.92 -8.11 8.72
C ALA A 49 8.95 -8.93 9.48
N ASP A 50 8.75 -9.11 10.81
CA ASP A 50 9.65 -9.83 11.72
C ASP A 50 11.12 -9.43 11.51
N PHE A 51 11.36 -8.12 11.54
CA PHE A 51 12.66 -7.52 11.22
C PHE A 51 13.85 -8.24 11.90
N PRO A 52 13.78 -8.63 13.21
CA PRO A 52 14.88 -9.30 13.87
C PRO A 52 15.22 -10.69 13.32
N ALA A 53 14.26 -11.39 12.71
CA ALA A 53 14.48 -12.73 12.15
C ALA A 53 15.48 -12.73 10.98
N PHE A 54 15.76 -11.56 10.40
CA PHE A 54 16.62 -11.41 9.24
C PHE A 54 18.01 -10.85 9.56
N LYS A 55 18.43 -10.86 10.84
CA LYS A 55 19.80 -10.49 11.22
C LYS A 55 20.82 -11.33 10.45
N GLY A 56 21.78 -10.66 9.79
CA GLY A 56 22.81 -11.29 8.96
C GLY A 56 22.31 -11.89 7.64
N LYS A 57 21.03 -11.67 7.28
CA LYS A 57 20.42 -12.14 6.03
C LYS A 57 20.38 -11.03 4.98
N LYS A 58 20.41 -11.42 3.70
CA LYS A 58 20.20 -10.50 2.59
C LYS A 58 18.70 -10.31 2.35
N VAL A 59 18.22 -9.11 2.55
CA VAL A 59 16.81 -8.72 2.40
C VAL A 59 16.64 -7.76 1.24
N LEU A 60 15.71 -8.06 0.34
CA LEU A 60 15.25 -7.15 -0.70
C LEU A 60 13.89 -6.59 -0.32
N GLU A 61 13.74 -5.27 -0.30
CA GLU A 61 12.43 -4.63 -0.25
C GLU A 61 12.05 -4.11 -1.64
N ILE A 62 10.92 -4.58 -2.18
CA ILE A 62 10.36 -4.08 -3.44
C ILE A 62 9.35 -2.99 -3.13
N GLY A 63 9.57 -1.80 -3.72
CA GLY A 63 8.82 -0.59 -3.44
C GLY A 63 9.18 0.00 -2.08
N CYS A 64 10.46 0.19 -1.83
CA CYS A 64 10.95 0.68 -0.54
C CYS A 64 10.52 2.13 -0.23
N GLY A 65 10.06 2.88 -1.23
CA GLY A 65 9.66 4.27 -1.09
C GLY A 65 10.73 5.08 -0.36
N ILE A 66 10.33 5.75 0.72
CA ILE A 66 11.23 6.58 1.55
C ILE A 66 11.98 5.79 2.64
N GLY A 67 12.02 4.45 2.55
CA GLY A 67 12.83 3.57 3.41
C GLY A 67 12.34 3.41 4.85
N THR A 68 11.04 3.56 5.13
CA THR A 68 10.53 3.52 6.52
C THR A 68 10.57 2.12 7.12
N ASP A 69 10.22 1.08 6.36
CA ASP A 69 10.33 -0.30 6.83
C ASP A 69 11.77 -0.81 6.64
N GLY A 70 12.42 -0.42 5.54
CA GLY A 70 13.79 -0.81 5.23
C GLY A 70 14.80 -0.49 6.32
N ILE A 71 14.68 0.69 6.94
CA ILE A 71 15.60 1.08 8.02
C ILE A 71 15.48 0.15 9.26
N GLN A 72 14.32 -0.50 9.48
CA GLN A 72 14.16 -1.44 10.58
C GLN A 72 14.89 -2.77 10.29
N PHE A 73 14.89 -3.24 9.04
CA PHE A 73 15.71 -4.38 8.63
C PHE A 73 17.20 -4.08 8.86
N ALA A 74 17.67 -2.90 8.43
CA ALA A 74 19.06 -2.49 8.63
C ALA A 74 19.42 -2.37 10.13
N ARG A 75 18.59 -1.71 10.95
CA ARG A 75 18.76 -1.62 12.41
C ARG A 75 18.78 -2.99 13.09
N SER A 76 18.08 -3.97 12.52
CA SER A 76 18.08 -5.36 13.01
C SER A 76 19.29 -6.15 12.53
N GLY A 77 20.19 -5.55 11.74
CA GLY A 77 21.42 -6.18 11.26
C GLY A 77 21.27 -7.01 9.99
N ALA A 78 20.25 -6.78 9.19
CA ALA A 78 20.14 -7.37 7.86
C ALA A 78 21.04 -6.63 6.86
N SER A 79 21.55 -7.35 5.85
CA SER A 79 22.11 -6.75 4.63
C SER A 79 20.94 -6.33 3.74
N TYR A 80 20.59 -5.04 3.82
CA TYR A 80 19.37 -4.52 3.22
C TYR A 80 19.60 -3.95 1.82
N THR A 81 18.70 -4.27 0.89
CA THR A 81 18.61 -3.68 -0.45
C THR A 81 17.19 -3.16 -0.67
N GLY A 82 17.05 -1.86 -0.92
CA GLY A 82 15.79 -1.22 -1.30
C GLY A 82 15.70 -1.02 -2.81
N ALA A 83 14.64 -1.50 -3.41
CA ALA A 83 14.31 -1.32 -4.82
C ALA A 83 13.02 -0.50 -4.97
N ASP A 84 13.05 0.55 -5.77
CA ASP A 84 11.87 1.37 -6.06
C ASP A 84 11.87 1.80 -7.53
N LEU A 85 10.69 2.12 -8.05
CA LEU A 85 10.52 2.63 -9.41
C LEU A 85 10.87 4.12 -9.52
N THR A 86 10.83 4.86 -8.41
CA THR A 86 10.90 6.32 -8.33
C THR A 86 12.27 6.83 -7.88
N ASP A 87 12.75 7.90 -8.51
CA ASP A 87 13.96 8.59 -8.07
C ASP A 87 13.75 9.32 -6.74
N SER A 88 12.58 9.93 -6.55
CA SER A 88 12.26 10.65 -5.31
C SER A 88 12.29 9.73 -4.10
N GLY A 89 11.67 8.55 -4.17
CA GLY A 89 11.69 7.56 -3.11
C GLY A 89 13.11 7.11 -2.75
N ILE A 90 13.89 6.70 -3.76
CA ILE A 90 15.28 6.25 -3.59
C ILE A 90 16.17 7.33 -2.95
N ASN A 91 16.06 8.58 -3.40
CA ASN A 91 16.89 9.67 -2.86
C ASN A 91 16.54 9.97 -1.40
N ILE A 92 15.25 10.00 -1.05
CA ILE A 92 14.80 10.21 0.34
C ILE A 92 15.20 9.03 1.23
N ALA A 93 15.12 7.79 0.72
CA ALA A 93 15.55 6.62 1.47
C ALA A 93 17.06 6.63 1.78
N ARG A 94 17.91 6.99 0.80
CA ARG A 94 19.34 7.16 1.01
C ARG A 94 19.64 8.22 2.07
N GLU A 95 18.97 9.36 2.00
CA GLU A 95 19.13 10.43 2.99
C GLU A 95 18.72 9.96 4.39
N ARG A 96 17.58 9.26 4.51
CA ARG A 96 17.14 8.67 5.78
C ARG A 96 18.21 7.75 6.37
N PHE A 97 18.73 6.81 5.58
CA PHE A 97 19.73 5.87 6.06
C PHE A 97 21.02 6.58 6.51
N ALA A 98 21.48 7.57 5.75
CA ALA A 98 22.65 8.38 6.11
C ALA A 98 22.44 9.14 7.44
N LEU A 99 21.28 9.80 7.60
CA LEU A 99 20.95 10.56 8.84
C LEU A 99 20.88 9.69 10.10
N PHE A 100 20.53 8.41 9.94
CA PHE A 100 20.47 7.45 11.06
C PHE A 100 21.69 6.53 11.13
N SER A 101 22.75 6.81 10.37
CA SER A 101 23.99 6.00 10.32
C SER A 101 23.73 4.53 10.07
N GLN A 102 22.76 4.24 9.21
CA GLN A 102 22.46 2.89 8.74
C GLN A 102 23.01 2.67 7.32
N GLN A 103 23.33 1.42 7.01
CA GLN A 103 23.79 1.03 5.67
C GLN A 103 22.68 0.30 4.91
N GLY A 104 22.65 0.51 3.60
CA GLY A 104 21.73 -0.17 2.70
C GLY A 104 22.03 0.19 1.25
N ASP A 105 21.78 -0.75 0.35
CA ASP A 105 21.88 -0.54 -1.09
C ASP A 105 20.53 -0.06 -1.62
N PHE A 106 20.55 0.92 -2.52
CA PHE A 106 19.33 1.49 -3.10
C PHE A 106 19.41 1.53 -4.61
N VAL A 107 18.45 0.90 -5.27
CA VAL A 107 18.41 0.78 -6.73
C VAL A 107 17.07 1.27 -7.25
N ARG A 108 17.11 2.25 -8.18
CA ARG A 108 15.93 2.57 -8.99
C ARG A 108 15.76 1.51 -10.05
N ILE A 109 14.65 0.75 -9.97
CA ILE A 109 14.40 -0.36 -10.86
C ILE A 109 12.90 -0.68 -10.97
N ASN A 110 12.49 -1.13 -12.17
CA ASN A 110 11.18 -1.74 -12.33
C ASN A 110 11.23 -3.19 -11.83
N ALA A 111 10.42 -3.51 -10.81
CA ALA A 111 10.36 -4.84 -10.22
C ALA A 111 9.86 -5.95 -11.19
N GLU A 112 9.26 -5.57 -12.33
CA GLU A 112 8.91 -6.52 -13.40
C GLU A 112 10.15 -7.07 -14.14
N LYS A 113 11.34 -6.49 -13.88
CA LYS A 113 12.63 -6.93 -14.44
C LYS A 113 13.76 -6.53 -13.50
N LEU A 114 14.04 -7.37 -12.51
CA LEU A 114 15.11 -7.15 -11.55
C LEU A 114 16.48 -7.48 -12.16
N THR A 115 17.49 -6.68 -11.86
CA THR A 115 18.88 -6.89 -12.34
C THR A 115 19.74 -7.72 -11.38
N PHE A 116 19.15 -8.21 -10.29
CA PHE A 116 19.86 -9.04 -9.31
C PHE A 116 20.06 -10.46 -9.82
N PRO A 117 21.14 -11.15 -9.37
CA PRO A 117 21.38 -12.55 -9.71
C PRO A 117 20.29 -13.48 -9.21
N ASP A 118 20.18 -14.66 -9.81
CA ASP A 118 19.36 -15.74 -9.30
C ASP A 118 19.83 -16.19 -7.91
N ASN A 119 18.90 -16.59 -7.04
CA ASN A 119 19.21 -17.17 -5.72
C ASN A 119 20.11 -16.28 -4.84
N TYR A 120 19.87 -14.98 -4.83
CA TYR A 120 20.73 -14.01 -4.14
C TYR A 120 20.22 -13.60 -2.77
N PHE A 121 18.89 -13.42 -2.61
CA PHE A 121 18.29 -12.93 -1.38
C PHE A 121 17.75 -14.06 -0.49
N ASP A 122 17.85 -13.88 0.82
CA ASP A 122 17.27 -14.78 1.81
C ASP A 122 15.79 -14.46 2.04
N HIS A 123 15.41 -13.19 1.85
CA HIS A 123 14.04 -12.72 2.04
C HIS A 123 13.68 -11.61 1.06
N VAL A 124 12.41 -11.62 0.60
CA VAL A 124 11.83 -10.48 -0.13
C VAL A 124 10.61 -9.97 0.62
N TYR A 125 10.64 -8.68 0.92
CA TYR A 125 9.57 -7.93 1.55
C TYR A 125 8.95 -6.96 0.54
N SER A 126 7.61 -6.80 0.57
CA SER A 126 6.92 -5.79 -0.22
C SER A 126 5.59 -5.40 0.42
N PHE A 127 5.42 -4.14 0.77
CA PHE A 127 4.22 -3.66 1.44
C PHE A 127 3.54 -2.54 0.64
N GLY A 128 2.39 -2.86 0.02
CA GLY A 128 1.59 -1.86 -0.68
C GLY A 128 2.06 -1.54 -2.11
N VAL A 129 2.70 -2.49 -2.83
CA VAL A 129 3.36 -2.20 -4.11
C VAL A 129 2.89 -3.07 -5.26
N ILE A 130 2.92 -4.39 -5.12
CA ILE A 130 2.72 -5.34 -6.24
C ILE A 130 1.37 -5.14 -6.93
N HIS A 131 0.34 -4.79 -6.18
CA HIS A 131 -0.99 -4.54 -6.72
C HIS A 131 -1.11 -3.22 -7.52
N HIS A 132 -0.06 -2.39 -7.55
CA HIS A 132 0.05 -1.21 -8.41
C HIS A 132 0.87 -1.45 -9.67
N SER A 133 1.40 -2.65 -9.87
CA SER A 133 2.15 -3.02 -11.07
C SER A 133 1.24 -3.20 -12.29
N VAL A 134 1.83 -2.99 -13.45
CA VAL A 134 1.19 -3.33 -14.74
C VAL A 134 1.07 -4.84 -14.89
N ASP A 135 2.12 -5.58 -14.48
CA ASP A 135 2.21 -7.04 -14.59
C ASP A 135 2.71 -7.65 -13.25
N PRO A 136 1.80 -7.87 -12.27
CA PRO A 136 2.16 -8.44 -10.98
C PRO A 136 2.78 -9.84 -11.06
N GLU A 137 2.40 -10.62 -12.06
CA GLU A 137 2.89 -12.01 -12.26
C GLU A 137 4.39 -11.99 -12.62
N LYS A 138 4.83 -11.02 -13.43
CA LYS A 138 6.26 -10.83 -13.69
C LYS A 138 7.03 -10.46 -12.43
N ILE A 139 6.47 -9.57 -11.58
CA ILE A 139 7.14 -9.26 -10.30
C ILE A 139 7.28 -10.52 -9.46
N VAL A 140 6.22 -11.32 -9.34
CA VAL A 140 6.25 -12.55 -8.55
C VAL A 140 7.24 -13.59 -9.13
N ALA A 141 7.34 -13.67 -10.46
CA ALA A 141 8.34 -14.52 -11.12
C ALA A 141 9.78 -14.04 -10.84
N GLU A 142 10.03 -12.74 -10.87
CA GLU A 142 11.33 -12.15 -10.53
C GLU A 142 11.68 -12.35 -9.05
N ILE A 143 10.71 -12.17 -8.15
CA ILE A 143 10.87 -12.48 -6.73
C ILE A 143 11.31 -13.93 -6.55
N TYR A 144 10.61 -14.85 -7.21
CA TYR A 144 10.97 -16.28 -7.15
C TYR A 144 12.37 -16.54 -7.68
N ARG A 145 12.77 -15.89 -8.78
CA ARG A 145 14.10 -16.04 -9.39
C ARG A 145 15.21 -15.59 -8.43
N VAL A 146 15.08 -14.38 -7.86
CA VAL A 146 16.13 -13.79 -7.03
C VAL A 146 16.23 -14.37 -5.61
N LEU A 147 15.18 -15.05 -5.14
CA LEU A 147 15.19 -15.73 -3.84
C LEU A 147 16.06 -16.99 -3.91
N LYS A 148 16.83 -17.22 -2.83
CA LYS A 148 17.53 -18.49 -2.60
C LYS A 148 16.55 -19.64 -2.42
N PRO A 149 16.92 -20.89 -2.73
CA PRO A 149 16.17 -22.06 -2.26
C PRO A 149 15.97 -21.99 -0.74
N GLY A 150 14.73 -22.16 -0.29
CA GLY A 150 14.35 -21.96 1.12
C GLY A 150 14.19 -20.51 1.59
N GLY A 151 14.48 -19.54 0.73
CA GLY A 151 14.20 -18.13 1.00
C GLY A 151 12.71 -17.84 1.11
N SER A 152 12.34 -16.78 1.82
CA SER A 152 10.95 -16.47 2.18
C SER A 152 10.47 -15.14 1.61
N ILE A 153 9.16 -14.99 1.55
CA ILE A 153 8.49 -13.73 1.20
C ILE A 153 7.55 -13.26 2.31
N THR A 154 7.43 -11.95 2.46
CA THR A 154 6.33 -11.28 3.17
C THR A 154 5.79 -10.18 2.30
N ILE A 155 4.56 -10.32 1.83
CA ILE A 155 3.95 -9.42 0.83
C ILE A 155 2.57 -8.99 1.28
N MET A 156 2.25 -7.70 1.14
CA MET A 156 0.91 -7.17 1.36
C MET A 156 0.23 -6.86 0.03
N LEU A 157 -1.00 -7.37 -0.11
CA LEU A 157 -1.91 -7.10 -1.23
C LEU A 157 -3.22 -6.49 -0.72
N TYR A 158 -3.98 -5.82 -1.59
CA TYR A 158 -5.35 -5.41 -1.27
C TYR A 158 -6.32 -6.58 -1.37
N ASN A 159 -7.20 -6.70 -0.38
CA ASN A 159 -8.11 -7.83 -0.24
C ASN A 159 -9.47 -7.58 -0.93
N ARG A 160 -9.76 -8.34 -1.99
CA ARG A 160 -11.03 -8.31 -2.74
C ARG A 160 -12.24 -8.68 -1.88
N THR A 161 -12.07 -9.52 -0.86
CA THR A 161 -13.15 -9.97 0.02
C THR A 161 -13.30 -9.13 1.29
N SER A 162 -12.60 -7.98 1.35
CA SER A 162 -12.70 -7.07 2.48
C SER A 162 -14.06 -6.38 2.55
N PHE A 163 -14.48 -6.07 3.77
CA PHE A 163 -15.65 -5.24 4.02
C PHE A 163 -15.51 -3.87 3.31
N TYR A 164 -14.30 -3.28 3.35
CA TYR A 164 -14.02 -2.04 2.63
C TYR A 164 -14.33 -2.16 1.14
N TYR A 165 -13.79 -3.17 0.46
CA TYR A 165 -14.02 -3.30 -0.96
C TYR A 165 -15.47 -3.63 -1.31
N LEU A 166 -16.08 -4.59 -0.60
CA LEU A 166 -17.41 -5.07 -0.93
C LEU A 166 -18.51 -4.03 -0.63
N ILE A 167 -18.41 -3.34 0.49
CA ILE A 167 -19.44 -2.39 0.92
C ILE A 167 -19.05 -0.97 0.54
N GLU A 168 -17.89 -0.50 0.97
CA GLU A 168 -17.49 0.89 0.78
C GLU A 168 -17.25 1.19 -0.72
N VAL A 169 -16.38 0.41 -1.39
CA VAL A 169 -16.00 0.69 -2.78
C VAL A 169 -17.11 0.29 -3.76
N LYS A 170 -17.67 -0.92 -3.63
CA LYS A 170 -18.66 -1.42 -4.60
C LYS A 170 -20.06 -0.83 -4.46
N ILE A 171 -20.46 -0.44 -3.25
CA ILE A 171 -21.82 0.03 -2.98
C ILE A 171 -21.80 1.52 -2.63
N ILE A 172 -21.23 1.89 -1.49
CA ILE A 172 -21.35 3.23 -0.93
C ILE A 172 -20.77 4.29 -1.88
N ARG A 173 -19.53 4.12 -2.34
CA ARG A 173 -18.89 5.08 -3.25
C ARG A 173 -19.56 5.14 -4.62
N LYS A 174 -20.19 4.04 -5.10
CA LYS A 174 -21.00 4.09 -6.33
C LYS A 174 -22.28 4.90 -6.15
N ILE A 175 -22.93 4.80 -4.99
CA ILE A 175 -24.08 5.65 -4.66
C ILE A 175 -23.63 7.11 -4.64
N PHE A 176 -22.54 7.42 -3.94
CA PHE A 176 -21.98 8.77 -3.90
C PHE A 176 -21.61 9.30 -5.29
N PHE A 177 -20.96 8.49 -6.11
CA PHE A 177 -20.62 8.89 -7.48
C PHE A 177 -21.86 9.27 -8.30
N LYS A 178 -22.94 8.49 -8.20
CA LYS A 178 -24.21 8.82 -8.86
C LYS A 178 -24.85 10.10 -8.32
N LEU A 179 -24.70 10.37 -7.01
CA LEU A 179 -25.23 11.58 -6.38
C LEU A 179 -24.39 12.82 -6.67
N CYS A 180 -23.13 12.68 -7.09
CA CYS A 180 -22.24 13.81 -7.42
C CYS A 180 -22.83 14.76 -8.47
N GLY A 181 -23.65 14.25 -9.41
CA GLY A 181 -24.39 15.06 -10.37
C GLY A 181 -25.51 15.94 -9.76
N LYS A 182 -25.92 15.70 -8.51
CA LYS A 182 -27.04 16.37 -7.84
C LYS A 182 -26.56 17.21 -6.64
N LYS A 183 -25.83 18.31 -6.90
CA LYS A 183 -25.14 19.16 -5.90
C LYS A 183 -26.00 19.55 -4.68
N LYS A 184 -27.24 19.95 -4.88
CA LYS A 184 -28.16 20.36 -3.79
C LYS A 184 -28.47 19.21 -2.84
N LEU A 185 -28.77 18.01 -3.38
CA LEU A 185 -29.14 16.85 -2.59
C LEU A 185 -27.96 16.36 -1.71
N CYS A 186 -26.76 16.33 -2.27
CA CYS A 186 -25.54 15.96 -1.54
C CYS A 186 -25.25 16.91 -0.39
N ARG A 187 -25.36 18.23 -0.62
CA ARG A 187 -25.12 19.23 0.43
C ARG A 187 -26.07 19.08 1.62
N ILE A 188 -27.35 18.87 1.36
CA ILE A 188 -28.36 18.68 2.41
C ILE A 188 -28.13 17.38 3.18
N THR A 189 -27.94 16.27 2.47
CA THR A 189 -27.83 14.96 3.11
C THR A 189 -26.59 14.84 3.98
N PHE A 190 -25.42 15.35 3.53
CA PHE A 190 -24.16 15.16 4.25
C PHE A 190 -23.83 16.22 5.28
N SER A 191 -24.30 17.45 5.11
CA SER A 191 -24.12 18.48 6.14
C SER A 191 -24.86 18.15 7.44
N LEU A 192 -25.96 17.40 7.34
CA LEU A 192 -26.76 16.97 8.49
C LEU A 192 -26.13 15.79 9.27
N PHE A 193 -25.32 14.94 8.61
CA PHE A 193 -24.80 13.74 9.26
C PHE A 193 -23.37 13.89 9.79
N ASN A 194 -22.45 14.52 9.07
CA ASN A 194 -21.07 14.68 9.52
C ASN A 194 -20.29 15.68 8.64
N LYS A 195 -19.79 16.78 9.21
CA LYS A 195 -19.01 17.82 8.50
C LYS A 195 -17.75 17.26 7.83
N ASN A 196 -17.06 16.30 8.46
CA ASN A 196 -15.85 15.69 7.92
C ASN A 196 -16.17 14.79 6.71
N LEU A 197 -17.30 14.10 6.75
CA LEU A 197 -17.79 13.28 5.65
C LEU A 197 -18.13 14.15 4.42
N PHE A 198 -18.78 15.29 4.65
CA PHE A 198 -19.09 16.24 3.61
C PHE A 198 -17.82 16.84 2.95
N ALA A 199 -16.84 17.26 3.75
CA ALA A 199 -15.59 17.82 3.26
C ALA A 199 -14.82 16.81 2.37
N ARG A 200 -14.77 15.54 2.77
CA ARG A 200 -14.16 14.46 1.96
C ARG A 200 -14.92 14.20 0.67
N PHE A 201 -16.23 14.22 0.74
CA PHE A 201 -17.07 14.07 -0.46
C PHE A 201 -16.84 15.22 -1.44
N GLU A 202 -16.79 16.47 -0.98
CA GLU A 202 -16.51 17.64 -1.83
C GLU A 202 -15.09 17.56 -2.45
N SER A 203 -14.10 17.15 -1.69
CA SER A 203 -12.75 16.92 -2.19
C SER A 203 -12.71 15.83 -3.27
N TYR A 204 -13.40 14.71 -3.03
CA TYR A 204 -13.52 13.62 -4.01
C TYR A 204 -14.23 14.10 -5.30
N ARG A 205 -15.36 14.81 -5.15
CA ARG A 205 -16.10 15.37 -6.27
C ARG A 205 -15.24 16.35 -7.10
N LYS A 206 -14.52 17.26 -6.43
CA LYS A 206 -13.63 18.21 -7.09
C LYS A 206 -12.56 17.50 -7.93
N LYS A 207 -11.91 16.47 -7.39
CA LYS A 207 -10.94 15.66 -8.13
C LYS A 207 -11.56 14.94 -9.35
N LEU A 208 -12.79 14.45 -9.24
CA LEU A 208 -13.51 13.84 -10.35
C LEU A 208 -13.85 14.87 -11.46
N GLU A 209 -14.28 16.07 -11.08
CA GLU A 209 -14.57 17.17 -12.01
C GLU A 209 -13.30 17.62 -12.74
N GLU A 210 -12.20 17.84 -12.03
CA GLU A 210 -10.89 18.19 -12.60
C GLU A 210 -10.42 17.16 -13.64
N LYS A 211 -10.68 15.88 -13.41
CA LYS A 211 -10.34 14.79 -14.32
C LYS A 211 -11.40 14.53 -15.40
N LYS A 212 -12.48 15.29 -15.46
CA LYS A 212 -13.59 15.12 -16.42
C LYS A 212 -14.22 13.70 -16.39
N ILE A 213 -14.18 13.04 -15.23
CA ILE A 213 -14.66 11.66 -15.07
C ILE A 213 -16.16 11.62 -14.78
N THR A 214 -16.78 12.74 -14.42
CA THR A 214 -18.18 12.84 -13.96
C THR A 214 -19.24 12.37 -14.97
N ASN A 215 -18.92 12.37 -16.27
CA ASN A 215 -19.86 12.07 -17.35
C ASN A 215 -19.67 10.69 -17.98
N ARG A 216 -18.67 9.90 -17.57
CA ARG A 216 -18.42 8.56 -18.10
C ARG A 216 -18.38 7.55 -16.95
N ARG A 217 -19.02 6.39 -17.13
CA ARG A 217 -18.84 5.28 -16.20
C ARG A 217 -17.41 4.76 -16.35
N PRO A 218 -16.58 4.82 -15.30
CA PRO A 218 -15.25 4.23 -15.36
C PRO A 218 -15.34 2.70 -15.55
N SER A 219 -14.35 2.11 -16.19
CA SER A 219 -14.19 0.65 -16.19
C SER A 219 -14.05 0.13 -14.75
N GLU A 220 -14.29 -1.17 -14.52
CA GLU A 220 -14.14 -1.74 -13.17
C GLU A 220 -12.72 -1.55 -12.63
N GLN A 221 -11.71 -1.74 -13.47
CA GLN A 221 -10.31 -1.50 -13.10
C GLN A 221 -10.05 -0.04 -12.71
N ALA A 222 -10.53 0.91 -13.51
CA ALA A 222 -10.42 2.34 -13.19
C ALA A 222 -11.18 2.68 -11.90
N TRP A 223 -12.35 2.08 -11.69
CA TRP A 223 -13.13 2.25 -10.46
C TRP A 223 -12.36 1.77 -9.23
N ILE A 224 -11.71 0.61 -9.30
CA ILE A 224 -10.87 0.09 -8.21
C ILE A 224 -9.74 1.09 -7.92
N SER A 225 -8.95 1.44 -8.92
CA SER A 225 -7.79 2.33 -8.77
C SER A 225 -8.16 3.67 -8.11
N MET A 226 -9.24 4.30 -8.59
CA MET A 226 -9.73 5.59 -8.06
C MET A 226 -10.18 5.54 -6.59
N ASN A 227 -10.53 4.37 -6.09
CA ASN A 227 -11.18 4.23 -4.79
C ASN A 227 -10.33 3.49 -3.75
N THR A 228 -9.12 3.06 -4.10
CA THR A 228 -8.20 2.38 -3.18
C THR A 228 -7.17 3.32 -2.59
N ASP A 229 -6.53 4.13 -3.42
CA ASP A 229 -5.50 5.08 -2.97
C ASP A 229 -5.94 6.53 -3.20
N ASP A 230 -5.99 6.96 -4.46
CA ASP A 230 -6.48 8.29 -4.85
C ASP A 230 -7.17 8.20 -6.22
N VAL A 231 -8.01 9.20 -6.52
CA VAL A 231 -8.67 9.36 -7.82
C VAL A 231 -7.68 9.38 -8.99
N LEU A 232 -6.42 9.76 -8.72
CA LEU A 232 -5.35 9.85 -9.70
C LEU A 232 -4.51 8.58 -9.81
N CYS A 233 -4.67 7.61 -8.90
CA CYS A 233 -3.91 6.36 -8.94
C CYS A 233 -4.16 5.62 -10.26
N PRO A 234 -3.13 5.37 -11.08
CA PRO A 234 -3.31 4.83 -12.43
C PRO A 234 -3.72 3.36 -12.41
N ILE A 235 -3.19 2.58 -11.47
CA ILE A 235 -3.45 1.14 -11.35
C ILE A 235 -3.50 0.75 -9.89
N ALA A 236 -4.57 0.05 -9.48
CA ALA A 236 -4.61 -0.71 -8.25
C ALA A 236 -5.45 -1.97 -8.47
N ARG A 237 -5.03 -3.08 -7.93
CA ARG A 237 -5.71 -4.38 -8.02
C ARG A 237 -6.11 -4.86 -6.63
N VAL A 238 -7.10 -5.71 -6.59
CA VAL A 238 -7.56 -6.38 -5.37
C VAL A 238 -7.55 -7.89 -5.61
N TYR A 239 -7.19 -8.67 -4.60
CA TYR A 239 -7.02 -10.10 -4.71
C TYR A 239 -7.89 -10.84 -3.70
N SER A 240 -8.64 -11.84 -4.15
CA SER A 240 -9.20 -12.86 -3.29
C SER A 240 -8.08 -13.78 -2.76
N ARG A 241 -8.42 -14.69 -1.86
CA ARG A 241 -7.48 -15.72 -1.41
C ARG A 241 -7.02 -16.60 -2.57
N ALA A 242 -7.97 -17.08 -3.39
CA ALA A 242 -7.67 -17.96 -4.52
C ALA A 242 -6.76 -17.29 -5.56
N GLU A 243 -7.03 -16.02 -5.92
CA GLU A 243 -6.19 -15.27 -6.85
C GLU A 243 -4.78 -15.02 -6.27
N ALA A 244 -4.64 -14.83 -4.94
CA ALA A 244 -3.34 -14.74 -4.31
C ALA A 244 -2.61 -16.10 -4.31
N GLU A 245 -3.31 -17.21 -4.03
CA GLU A 245 -2.75 -18.56 -4.13
C GLU A 245 -2.27 -18.87 -5.56
N GLU A 246 -3.03 -18.47 -6.56
CA GLU A 246 -2.69 -18.68 -7.98
C GLU A 246 -1.42 -17.92 -8.39
N ILE A 247 -1.32 -16.62 -8.10
CA ILE A 247 -0.14 -15.82 -8.49
C ILE A 247 1.13 -16.26 -7.74
N PHE A 248 1.00 -16.83 -6.52
CA PHE A 248 2.11 -17.40 -5.75
C PHE A 248 2.20 -18.93 -5.83
N ALA A 249 1.58 -19.59 -6.79
CA ALA A 249 1.51 -21.07 -6.88
C ALA A 249 2.88 -21.78 -6.96
N ARG A 250 3.93 -21.06 -7.39
CA ARG A 250 5.30 -21.61 -7.43
C ARG A 250 5.97 -21.71 -6.05
N PHE A 251 5.41 -21.00 -5.04
CA PHE A 251 5.94 -20.99 -3.68
C PHE A 251 5.27 -22.10 -2.85
N ARG A 252 6.02 -22.64 -1.89
CA ARG A 252 5.52 -23.60 -0.90
C ARG A 252 5.21 -22.90 0.43
N ASP A 253 4.59 -23.62 1.35
CA ASP A 253 4.22 -23.12 2.68
C ASP A 253 3.39 -21.84 2.64
N PHE A 254 2.53 -21.69 1.62
CA PHE A 254 1.71 -20.50 1.42
C PHE A 254 0.76 -20.29 2.62
N LYS A 255 0.88 -19.16 3.26
CA LYS A 255 0.01 -18.71 4.35
C LYS A 255 -0.51 -17.33 4.03
N THR A 256 -1.79 -17.10 4.28
CA THR A 256 -2.37 -15.78 4.12
C THR A 256 -3.35 -15.47 5.24
N GLU A 257 -3.32 -14.24 5.70
CA GLU A 257 -4.24 -13.70 6.68
C GLU A 257 -4.70 -12.30 6.29
N THR A 258 -5.85 -11.89 6.79
CA THR A 258 -6.36 -10.55 6.52
C THR A 258 -6.23 -9.67 7.75
N TRP A 259 -6.04 -8.38 7.49
CA TRP A 259 -5.83 -7.39 8.53
C TRP A 259 -6.21 -5.99 8.04
N PHE A 260 -6.35 -5.07 8.95
CA PHE A 260 -6.52 -3.64 8.80
C PHE A 260 -7.93 -3.20 8.42
N ILE A 261 -8.47 -2.34 9.27
CA ILE A 261 -9.65 -1.51 9.01
C ILE A 261 -9.22 -0.05 9.10
N ASP A 262 -9.32 0.69 8.00
CA ASP A 262 -9.02 2.12 7.97
C ASP A 262 -10.15 2.92 8.63
N LYS A 263 -9.99 3.15 9.94
CA LYS A 263 -10.96 3.88 10.76
C LYS A 263 -11.05 5.36 10.42
N GLN A 264 -10.07 5.89 9.70
CA GLN A 264 -9.99 7.31 9.38
C GLN A 264 -10.57 7.65 8.00
N ASN A 265 -10.54 6.71 7.07
CA ASN A 265 -10.87 6.97 5.67
C ASN A 265 -12.15 6.32 5.18
N TRP A 266 -12.73 5.36 5.89
CA TRP A 266 -13.96 4.71 5.46
C TRP A 266 -15.20 5.52 5.84
N PHE A 267 -16.07 5.80 4.90
CA PHE A 267 -17.28 6.57 5.13
C PHE A 267 -18.20 5.92 6.16
N LEU A 268 -18.42 4.61 6.08
CA LEU A 268 -19.23 3.89 7.06
C LEU A 268 -18.59 3.91 8.45
N TRP A 269 -17.28 3.81 8.53
CA TRP A 269 -16.59 3.86 9.81
C TRP A 269 -16.67 5.25 10.44
N LEU A 270 -16.55 6.29 9.64
CA LEU A 270 -16.74 7.69 10.13
C LEU A 270 -18.16 7.94 10.62
N ALA A 271 -19.15 7.31 10.00
CA ALA A 271 -20.56 7.47 10.41
C ALA A 271 -20.92 6.64 11.65
N PHE A 272 -20.50 5.39 11.72
CA PHE A 272 -20.99 4.40 12.67
C PHE A 272 -19.91 3.69 13.50
N GLY A 273 -18.63 3.85 13.19
CA GLY A 273 -17.54 3.08 13.79
C GLY A 273 -17.39 3.27 15.30
N ARG A 274 -17.84 4.41 15.85
CA ARG A 274 -17.86 4.67 17.30
C ARG A 274 -18.77 3.72 18.09
N PHE A 275 -19.74 3.10 17.43
CA PHE A 275 -20.68 2.15 18.03
C PHE A 275 -20.21 0.69 17.91
N VAL A 276 -19.10 0.43 17.18
CA VAL A 276 -18.60 -0.92 16.98
C VAL A 276 -17.65 -1.31 18.12
N PRO A 277 -17.96 -2.35 18.91
CA PRO A 277 -17.12 -2.80 20.01
C PRO A 277 -15.73 -3.25 19.53
N ARG A 278 -14.70 -3.06 20.36
CA ARG A 278 -13.31 -3.39 20.00
C ARG A 278 -13.11 -4.85 19.59
N HIS A 279 -13.80 -5.80 20.23
CA HIS A 279 -13.72 -7.21 19.87
C HIS A 279 -14.31 -7.50 18.49
N ALA A 280 -15.42 -6.83 18.13
CA ALA A 280 -15.99 -6.93 16.79
C ALA A 280 -15.07 -6.35 15.71
N VAL A 281 -14.34 -5.26 16.03
CA VAL A 281 -13.32 -4.71 15.12
C VAL A 281 -12.22 -5.74 14.84
N LYS A 282 -11.63 -6.34 15.88
CA LYS A 282 -10.59 -7.36 15.73
C LYS A 282 -11.09 -8.57 14.93
N TRP A 283 -12.31 -9.00 15.19
CA TRP A 283 -12.94 -10.08 14.43
C TRP A 283 -13.10 -9.69 12.95
N LEU A 284 -13.62 -8.50 12.66
CA LEU A 284 -13.75 -8.00 11.28
C LEU A 284 -12.37 -7.89 10.58
N GLU A 285 -11.35 -7.41 11.26
CA GLU A 285 -9.98 -7.34 10.72
C GLU A 285 -9.47 -8.73 10.30
N SER A 286 -9.69 -9.74 11.14
CA SER A 286 -9.21 -11.11 10.88
C SER A 286 -9.99 -11.82 9.78
N LYS A 287 -11.26 -11.47 9.53
CA LYS A 287 -12.12 -12.12 8.54
C LYS A 287 -12.24 -11.34 7.23
N SER A 288 -12.19 -10.01 7.32
CA SER A 288 -12.54 -9.12 6.21
C SER A 288 -11.69 -7.83 6.20
N GLY A 289 -10.47 -7.88 6.73
CA GLY A 289 -9.52 -6.78 6.70
C GLY A 289 -9.15 -6.37 5.28
N TRP A 290 -8.78 -5.11 5.10
CA TRP A 290 -8.42 -4.53 3.80
C TRP A 290 -7.11 -5.07 3.24
N PHE A 291 -6.14 -5.38 4.10
CA PHE A 291 -4.88 -5.97 3.70
C PHE A 291 -4.92 -7.48 3.74
N ARG A 292 -4.35 -8.11 2.73
CA ARG A 292 -4.05 -9.53 2.66
C ARG A 292 -2.54 -9.69 2.76
N MET A 293 -2.10 -10.21 3.89
CA MET A 293 -0.70 -10.55 4.08
C MET A 293 -0.44 -11.95 3.53
N VAL A 294 0.62 -12.10 2.76
CA VAL A 294 1.07 -13.36 2.16
C VAL A 294 2.47 -13.66 2.67
N ARG A 295 2.66 -14.87 3.18
CA ARG A 295 3.97 -15.45 3.53
C ARG A 295 4.11 -16.79 2.83
N ALA A 296 5.27 -17.02 2.22
CA ALA A 296 5.56 -18.28 1.54
C ALA A 296 7.09 -18.48 1.43
N LYS A 297 7.52 -19.65 0.92
CA LYS A 297 8.93 -20.00 0.71
C LYS A 297 9.17 -20.48 -0.71
N LYS A 298 10.37 -20.22 -1.23
CA LYS A 298 10.86 -20.84 -2.48
C LYS A 298 11.24 -22.29 -2.28
#